data_a388064cf11bb58b0bf47b3fcf0e3add
#
_entry.id   a388064cf11bb58b0bf47b3fcf0e3add
#
_cell.length_a   1.000
_cell.length_b   1.000
_cell.length_c   1.000
_cell.angle_alpha   90.00
_cell.angle_beta   90.00
_cell.angle_gamma   90.00
#
_symmetry.space_group_name_H-M   'P 1'
#
loop_
_entity.id
_entity.type
_entity.pdbx_description
1 polymer ?
#
loop_
_entity_poly.entity_id
_entity_poly.type
_entity_poly.pdbx_seq_one_letter_code
_entity_poly.pdbx_strand_id
1 'polypeptide(L)'
;HDPNDFEIGQRLGLDPVNVMNPDGTINEAGGPFEGMSREEAREAVVEELDGLGLLGGVRPYVFRVGHCDRCGAVIEPWLSEQWWCSMAPLAEPAIEVLKEGRITVYPDSWRRETIRWLENIRDWNVSRQLWWGQRIPVWYGPGGEVVASKESPGESFEQDPDVFDTWFSSALWPIATLGWPDEDAEDLRYFYPTDLLSTAREIMYLWVARMIMMGLHFEGEIPFEKVNVHSIVLAEDGTKMSRSKGNTIDPLDLLDEYGTDAVRFGLLYQSSTQDFPYSRERAEMGRAFVTKLWNAMRFVLSYPEGEEHEDLSPSDRWILSEFDRTVREYDAFLEECEFSEAMRRIYSFAWNQFADWYIEIAKAVPSPATPHVLREVFHGTLKLLHPVMPFATEEMARIMGQEELLATQRFPEPDPALEDEEAERLLERTKRAVSAVRAFRAESKVDGELTGRAPDGVDLNVFSALSQVQSVDGLEQLVKDTQGATRATIPAGDVVVEILLTEEMRRGEIERLRREISRTEQEVARAQGKLANDKFVNNAPERIVAGEREKLDVNSKLLETLSRRLDEYI
;
A
#
# COMPACT_ATOMS: atom_id res chain seq x y z
N HIS A 1 20.14 -13.67 -38.17
CA HIS A 1 20.28 -12.61 -37.17
C HIS A 1 18.97 -11.87 -36.86
N ASP A 2 17.82 -12.41 -37.28
CA ASP A 2 16.49 -11.95 -36.86
C ASP A 2 15.75 -13.12 -36.20
N PRO A 3 15.12 -12.93 -35.02
CA PRO A 3 14.39 -13.98 -34.32
C PRO A 3 13.23 -14.58 -35.15
N ASN A 4 12.53 -13.76 -35.93
CA ASN A 4 11.43 -14.22 -36.78
C ASN A 4 11.95 -15.09 -37.94
N ASP A 5 13.07 -14.71 -38.55
CA ASP A 5 13.70 -15.50 -39.63
C ASP A 5 14.18 -16.84 -39.07
N PHE A 6 14.71 -16.86 -37.86
CA PHE A 6 15.11 -18.11 -37.16
C PHE A 6 13.90 -19.03 -36.92
N GLU A 7 12.79 -18.50 -36.40
CA GLU A 7 11.56 -19.27 -36.17
C GLU A 7 10.97 -19.80 -37.50
N ILE A 8 11.02 -19.00 -38.57
CA ILE A 8 10.59 -19.42 -39.91
C ILE A 8 11.51 -20.52 -40.43
N GLY A 9 12.84 -20.35 -40.25
CA GLY A 9 13.83 -21.35 -40.64
C GLY A 9 13.60 -22.72 -39.95
N GLN A 10 13.39 -22.68 -38.63
CA GLN A 10 13.07 -23.90 -37.87
C GLN A 10 11.77 -24.56 -38.37
N ARG A 11 10.72 -23.80 -38.58
CA ARG A 11 9.42 -24.30 -39.05
C ARG A 11 9.49 -24.91 -40.45
N LEU A 12 10.36 -24.40 -41.29
CA LEU A 12 10.51 -24.84 -42.68
C LEU A 12 11.68 -25.84 -42.86
N GLY A 13 12.43 -26.15 -41.80
CA GLY A 13 13.58 -27.08 -41.83
C GLY A 13 14.74 -26.53 -42.65
N LEU A 14 14.96 -25.19 -42.64
CA LEU A 14 16.09 -24.55 -43.33
C LEU A 14 17.32 -24.54 -42.42
N ASP A 15 18.48 -24.70 -43.04
CA ASP A 15 19.76 -24.62 -42.32
C ASP A 15 20.01 -23.20 -41.82
N PRO A 16 20.36 -23.00 -40.52
CA PRO A 16 20.70 -21.70 -40.01
C PRO A 16 22.09 -21.27 -40.47
N VAL A 17 22.16 -20.21 -41.30
CA VAL A 17 23.42 -19.65 -41.76
C VAL A 17 23.84 -18.49 -40.92
N ASN A 18 24.94 -18.61 -40.17
CA ASN A 18 25.54 -17.52 -39.40
C ASN A 18 26.56 -16.78 -40.25
N VAL A 19 26.28 -15.50 -40.59
CA VAL A 19 27.12 -14.65 -41.43
C VAL A 19 27.97 -13.65 -40.65
N MET A 20 28.00 -13.74 -39.32
CA MET A 20 28.62 -12.74 -38.46
C MET A 20 29.55 -13.34 -37.42
N ASN A 21 30.69 -12.74 -37.19
CA ASN A 21 31.64 -13.04 -36.13
C ASN A 21 31.14 -12.53 -34.75
N PRO A 22 31.71 -13.00 -33.63
CA PRO A 22 31.37 -12.53 -32.29
C PRO A 22 31.57 -11.02 -32.09
N ASP A 23 32.49 -10.42 -32.83
CA ASP A 23 32.79 -8.97 -32.78
C ASP A 23 31.86 -8.11 -33.65
N GLY A 24 30.89 -8.75 -34.34
CA GLY A 24 29.92 -8.09 -35.19
C GLY A 24 30.40 -7.79 -36.64
N THR A 25 31.59 -8.26 -37.02
CA THR A 25 32.05 -8.24 -38.43
C THR A 25 31.43 -9.40 -39.21
N ILE A 26 31.35 -9.24 -40.53
CA ILE A 26 30.87 -10.31 -41.43
C ILE A 26 31.94 -11.39 -41.53
N ASN A 27 31.55 -12.66 -41.41
CA ASN A 27 32.45 -13.82 -41.52
C ASN A 27 32.54 -14.33 -42.97
N GLU A 28 33.28 -15.44 -43.17
CA GLU A 28 33.48 -16.10 -44.45
C GLU A 28 32.18 -16.50 -45.18
N ALA A 29 31.13 -16.85 -44.44
CA ALA A 29 29.82 -17.19 -45.02
C ALA A 29 29.12 -16.00 -45.68
N GLY A 30 29.53 -14.76 -45.38
CA GLY A 30 29.10 -13.56 -46.02
C GLY A 30 29.76 -13.27 -47.38
N GLY A 31 30.69 -14.14 -47.84
CA GLY A 31 31.29 -14.09 -49.15
C GLY A 31 32.03 -12.78 -49.42
N PRO A 32 31.62 -11.97 -50.47
CA PRO A 32 32.33 -10.76 -50.82
C PRO A 32 32.31 -9.67 -49.76
N PHE A 33 31.49 -9.80 -48.76
CA PHE A 33 31.34 -8.84 -47.64
C PHE A 33 32.16 -9.19 -46.41
N GLU A 34 32.94 -10.26 -46.45
CA GLU A 34 33.79 -10.72 -45.32
C GLU A 34 34.67 -9.60 -44.80
N GLY A 35 34.75 -9.47 -43.49
CA GLY A 35 35.53 -8.47 -42.75
C GLY A 35 34.89 -7.09 -42.65
N MET A 36 33.79 -6.81 -43.36
CA MET A 36 33.05 -5.57 -43.21
C MET A 36 32.33 -5.50 -41.89
N SER A 37 32.13 -4.28 -41.36
CA SER A 37 31.12 -4.07 -40.34
C SER A 37 29.72 -4.36 -40.88
N ARG A 38 28.77 -4.69 -39.98
CA ARG A 38 27.38 -4.94 -40.41
C ARG A 38 26.73 -3.74 -41.09
N GLU A 39 27.14 -2.52 -40.73
CA GLU A 39 26.68 -1.28 -41.34
C GLU A 39 27.20 -1.15 -42.77
N GLU A 40 28.50 -1.32 -42.96
CA GLU A 40 29.14 -1.31 -44.29
C GLU A 40 28.62 -2.42 -45.20
N ALA A 41 28.47 -3.63 -44.66
CA ALA A 41 27.92 -4.77 -45.39
C ALA A 41 26.47 -4.52 -45.86
N ARG A 42 25.65 -3.86 -45.02
CA ARG A 42 24.27 -3.51 -45.38
C ARG A 42 24.22 -2.58 -46.59
N GLU A 43 25.09 -1.57 -46.65
CA GLU A 43 25.21 -0.66 -47.76
C GLU A 43 25.73 -1.40 -49.00
N ALA A 44 26.78 -2.19 -48.87
CA ALA A 44 27.39 -2.94 -49.95
C ALA A 44 26.44 -3.98 -50.58
N VAL A 45 25.63 -4.68 -49.76
CA VAL A 45 24.61 -5.62 -50.27
C VAL A 45 23.54 -4.90 -51.09
N VAL A 46 23.12 -3.70 -50.68
CA VAL A 46 22.15 -2.89 -51.45
C VAL A 46 22.73 -2.46 -52.77
N GLU A 47 23.99 -2.02 -52.80
CA GLU A 47 24.68 -1.63 -54.06
C GLU A 47 24.85 -2.83 -55.01
N GLU A 48 25.21 -3.99 -54.49
CA GLU A 48 25.36 -5.20 -55.33
C GLU A 48 24.03 -5.66 -55.92
N LEU A 49 22.95 -5.65 -55.10
CA LEU A 49 21.61 -5.99 -55.57
C LEU A 49 21.11 -5.02 -56.64
N ASP A 50 21.44 -3.73 -56.54
CA ASP A 50 21.13 -2.73 -57.57
C ASP A 50 21.92 -2.99 -58.85
N GLY A 51 23.23 -3.25 -58.74
CA GLY A 51 24.11 -3.61 -59.83
C GLY A 51 23.68 -4.86 -60.61
N LEU A 52 23.07 -5.83 -59.90
CA LEU A 52 22.50 -7.04 -60.49
C LEU A 52 21.08 -6.84 -61.04
N GLY A 53 20.48 -5.68 -60.90
CA GLY A 53 19.11 -5.38 -61.31
C GLY A 53 18.04 -6.12 -60.47
N LEU A 54 18.39 -6.53 -59.28
CA LEU A 54 17.51 -7.29 -58.35
C LEU A 54 16.89 -6.39 -57.26
N LEU A 55 17.30 -5.14 -57.16
CA LEU A 55 16.78 -4.19 -56.17
C LEU A 55 15.44 -3.63 -56.59
N GLY A 56 14.38 -3.96 -55.92
CA GLY A 56 13.03 -3.42 -56.18
C GLY A 56 12.81 -1.99 -55.63
N GLY A 57 13.65 -1.53 -54.73
CA GLY A 57 13.65 -0.21 -54.13
C GLY A 57 14.00 -0.22 -52.65
N VAL A 58 14.42 0.93 -52.13
CA VAL A 58 14.72 1.16 -50.70
C VAL A 58 13.66 2.06 -50.14
N ARG A 59 13.06 1.67 -49.00
CA ARG A 59 12.03 2.47 -48.28
C ARG A 59 12.48 2.74 -46.85
N PRO A 60 12.31 3.97 -46.36
CA PRO A 60 12.50 4.22 -44.94
C PRO A 60 11.54 3.35 -44.09
N TYR A 61 12.09 2.67 -43.09
CA TYR A 61 11.33 1.84 -42.19
C TYR A 61 11.76 2.11 -40.72
N VAL A 62 10.79 2.33 -39.82
CA VAL A 62 11.05 2.57 -38.41
C VAL A 62 10.67 1.33 -37.64
N PHE A 63 11.64 0.77 -36.95
CA PHE A 63 11.43 -0.39 -36.06
C PHE A 63 12.21 -0.22 -34.74
N ARG A 64 11.83 -0.98 -33.75
CA ARG A 64 12.50 -0.97 -32.44
C ARG A 64 13.71 -1.89 -32.49
N VAL A 65 14.86 -1.36 -32.09
CA VAL A 65 16.11 -2.11 -31.94
C VAL A 65 16.52 -2.15 -30.49
N GLY A 66 16.93 -3.33 -30.00
CA GLY A 66 17.48 -3.48 -28.66
C GLY A 66 18.84 -2.79 -28.55
N HIS A 67 19.07 -2.11 -27.44
CA HIS A 67 20.37 -1.50 -27.12
C HIS A 67 20.86 -2.03 -25.76
N CYS A 68 22.17 -2.15 -25.63
CA CYS A 68 22.79 -2.49 -24.36
C CYS A 68 22.57 -1.37 -23.34
N ASP A 69 22.03 -1.69 -22.18
CA ASP A 69 21.74 -0.73 -21.12
C ASP A 69 22.99 -0.02 -20.56
N ARG A 70 24.19 -0.62 -20.77
CA ARG A 70 25.45 -0.06 -20.25
C ARG A 70 26.18 0.81 -21.24
N CYS A 71 26.30 0.36 -22.49
CA CYS A 71 27.13 1.06 -23.49
C CYS A 71 26.31 1.66 -24.64
N GLY A 72 25.01 1.40 -24.73
CA GLY A 72 24.14 1.90 -25.78
C GLY A 72 24.36 1.25 -27.16
N ALA A 73 25.25 0.25 -27.27
CA ALA A 73 25.48 -0.47 -28.53
C ALA A 73 24.22 -1.24 -28.96
N VAL A 74 23.98 -1.30 -30.27
CA VAL A 74 22.90 -2.11 -30.85
C VAL A 74 23.15 -3.59 -30.57
N ILE A 75 22.13 -4.29 -30.11
CA ILE A 75 22.16 -5.73 -29.86
C ILE A 75 21.77 -6.45 -31.15
N GLU A 76 22.64 -7.35 -31.61
CA GLU A 76 22.36 -8.22 -32.76
C GLU A 76 22.21 -9.68 -32.27
N PRO A 77 21.13 -10.39 -32.65
CA PRO A 77 21.00 -11.82 -32.37
C PRO A 77 22.12 -12.60 -33.08
N TRP A 78 22.80 -13.48 -32.33
CA TRP A 78 23.90 -14.28 -32.84
C TRP A 78 23.74 -15.73 -32.41
N LEU A 79 23.92 -16.68 -33.31
CA LEU A 79 23.81 -18.11 -33.00
C LEU A 79 25.09 -18.62 -32.37
N SER A 80 24.96 -19.20 -31.19
CA SER A 80 26.04 -19.89 -30.46
C SER A 80 25.50 -21.10 -29.72
N GLU A 81 26.35 -22.03 -29.41
CA GLU A 81 26.01 -23.15 -28.53
C GLU A 81 25.77 -22.63 -27.12
N GLN A 82 24.66 -23.03 -26.53
CA GLN A 82 24.23 -22.57 -25.21
C GLN A 82 23.60 -23.73 -24.43
N TRP A 83 23.68 -23.66 -23.10
CA TRP A 83 22.95 -24.57 -22.24
C TRP A 83 21.51 -24.09 -22.04
N TRP A 84 20.57 -25.01 -22.24
CA TRP A 84 19.15 -24.75 -22.11
C TRP A 84 18.53 -25.66 -21.06
N CYS A 85 17.71 -25.10 -20.20
CA CYS A 85 16.84 -25.82 -19.29
C CYS A 85 15.46 -25.97 -19.93
N SER A 86 14.99 -27.22 -20.03
CA SER A 86 13.62 -27.50 -20.49
C SER A 86 12.64 -27.08 -19.40
N MET A 87 11.83 -26.08 -19.68
CA MET A 87 10.98 -25.45 -18.67
C MET A 87 9.59 -26.08 -18.53
N ALA A 88 9.04 -26.67 -19.57
CA ALA A 88 7.68 -27.21 -19.54
C ALA A 88 7.46 -28.28 -18.42
N PRO A 89 8.36 -29.26 -18.21
CA PRO A 89 8.18 -30.23 -17.14
C PRO A 89 8.27 -29.63 -15.72
N LEU A 90 8.96 -28.49 -15.56
CA LEU A 90 9.11 -27.80 -14.30
C LEU A 90 7.92 -26.87 -14.04
N ALA A 91 7.34 -26.30 -15.10
CA ALA A 91 6.24 -25.36 -14.99
C ALA A 91 4.90 -26.05 -14.66
N GLU A 92 4.67 -27.27 -15.15
CA GLU A 92 3.40 -27.98 -14.97
C GLU A 92 3.05 -28.18 -13.47
N PRO A 93 3.91 -28.70 -12.59
CA PRO A 93 3.63 -28.80 -11.16
C PRO A 93 3.45 -27.43 -10.49
N ALA A 94 4.22 -26.41 -10.94
CA ALA A 94 4.10 -25.06 -10.40
C ALA A 94 2.73 -24.43 -10.74
N ILE A 95 2.20 -24.67 -11.93
CA ILE A 95 0.86 -24.24 -12.34
C ILE A 95 -0.20 -24.92 -11.46
N GLU A 96 -0.07 -26.22 -11.20
CA GLU A 96 -1.02 -26.99 -10.39
C GLU A 96 -1.11 -26.43 -8.96
N VAL A 97 0.01 -26.28 -8.24
CA VAL A 97 0.00 -25.78 -6.87
C VAL A 97 -0.55 -24.34 -6.74
N LEU A 98 -0.32 -23.50 -7.77
CA LEU A 98 -0.91 -22.15 -7.83
C LEU A 98 -2.42 -22.18 -8.12
N LYS A 99 -2.89 -23.09 -8.98
CA LYS A 99 -4.33 -23.26 -9.28
C LYS A 99 -5.08 -23.85 -8.09
N GLU A 100 -4.48 -24.79 -7.38
CA GLU A 100 -5.04 -25.40 -6.16
C GLU A 100 -5.02 -24.45 -4.95
N GLY A 101 -4.29 -23.34 -5.03
CA GLY A 101 -4.18 -22.38 -3.92
C GLY A 101 -3.29 -22.86 -2.78
N ARG A 102 -2.40 -23.84 -3.01
CA ARG A 102 -1.40 -24.27 -2.02
C ARG A 102 -0.41 -23.16 -1.70
N ILE A 103 -0.17 -22.26 -2.66
CA ILE A 103 0.57 -21.02 -2.44
C ILE A 103 -0.40 -19.86 -2.59
N THR A 104 -0.59 -19.09 -1.52
CA THR A 104 -1.39 -17.87 -1.54
C THR A 104 -0.54 -16.68 -1.99
N VAL A 105 -1.02 -15.87 -2.93
CA VAL A 105 -0.29 -14.71 -3.45
C VAL A 105 -1.10 -13.44 -3.20
N TYR A 106 -0.51 -12.49 -2.52
CA TYR A 106 -1.10 -11.18 -2.25
C TYR A 106 -0.44 -10.08 -3.10
N PRO A 107 -1.22 -9.30 -3.89
CA PRO A 107 -2.63 -9.53 -4.24
C PRO A 107 -2.81 -10.68 -5.24
N ASP A 108 -3.98 -11.33 -5.24
CA ASP A 108 -4.31 -12.49 -6.07
C ASP A 108 -4.15 -12.26 -7.59
N SER A 109 -4.16 -11.02 -8.04
CA SER A 109 -3.89 -10.69 -9.44
C SER A 109 -2.54 -11.25 -9.92
N TRP A 110 -1.51 -11.25 -9.07
CA TRP A 110 -0.18 -11.78 -9.40
C TRP A 110 -0.17 -13.30 -9.50
N ARG A 111 -0.98 -14.01 -8.76
CA ARG A 111 -1.16 -15.46 -8.94
C ARG A 111 -1.65 -15.77 -10.35
N ARG A 112 -2.70 -15.07 -10.81
CA ARG A 112 -3.25 -15.25 -12.15
C ARG A 112 -2.26 -14.88 -13.26
N GLU A 113 -1.51 -13.80 -13.08
CA GLU A 113 -0.47 -13.39 -14.04
C GLU A 113 0.68 -14.40 -14.08
N THR A 114 1.11 -14.95 -12.94
CA THR A 114 2.16 -15.96 -12.86
C THR A 114 1.74 -17.26 -13.53
N ILE A 115 0.51 -17.74 -13.32
CA ILE A 115 -0.04 -18.91 -14.02
C ILE A 115 -0.01 -18.67 -15.53
N ARG A 116 -0.49 -17.52 -16.00
CA ARG A 116 -0.50 -17.19 -17.44
C ARG A 116 0.90 -17.13 -18.04
N TRP A 117 1.87 -16.63 -17.29
CA TRP A 117 3.27 -16.61 -17.71
C TRP A 117 3.85 -18.04 -17.81
N LEU A 118 3.60 -18.89 -16.80
CA LEU A 118 4.04 -20.29 -16.78
C LEU A 118 3.41 -21.11 -17.92
N GLU A 119 2.14 -20.90 -18.24
CA GLU A 119 1.45 -21.58 -19.36
C GLU A 119 2.08 -21.24 -20.74
N ASN A 120 2.82 -20.13 -20.84
CA ASN A 120 3.48 -19.68 -22.06
C ASN A 120 5.01 -19.68 -21.94
N ILE A 121 5.57 -20.37 -20.94
CA ILE A 121 7.00 -20.34 -20.69
C ILE A 121 7.76 -21.01 -21.82
N ARG A 122 8.91 -20.41 -22.20
CA ARG A 122 9.85 -20.99 -23.15
C ARG A 122 11.04 -21.59 -22.41
N ASP A 123 11.75 -22.50 -23.07
CA ASP A 123 13.00 -23.02 -22.54
C ASP A 123 13.97 -21.91 -22.18
N TRP A 124 14.70 -22.11 -21.11
CA TRP A 124 15.54 -21.08 -20.50
C TRP A 124 17.01 -21.32 -20.84
N ASN A 125 17.61 -20.38 -21.58
CA ASN A 125 19.06 -20.32 -21.72
C ASN A 125 19.67 -20.00 -20.36
N VAL A 126 20.45 -20.94 -19.82
CA VAL A 126 21.04 -20.83 -18.48
C VAL A 126 22.54 -20.54 -18.51
N SER A 127 23.19 -20.51 -19.67
CA SER A 127 24.61 -20.15 -19.81
C SER A 127 24.84 -18.67 -20.06
N ARG A 128 25.92 -18.14 -19.48
CA ARG A 128 26.36 -16.73 -19.63
C ARG A 128 27.86 -16.68 -19.85
N GLN A 129 28.30 -15.85 -20.79
CA GLN A 129 29.68 -15.59 -21.12
C GLN A 129 30.22 -14.45 -20.26
N LEU A 130 30.32 -14.69 -18.94
CA LEU A 130 30.74 -13.70 -17.93
C LEU A 130 31.98 -14.19 -17.19
N TRP A 131 32.82 -13.27 -16.73
CA TRP A 131 33.98 -13.62 -15.94
C TRP A 131 33.66 -13.99 -14.49
N TRP A 132 32.56 -13.49 -13.96
CA TRP A 132 32.13 -13.71 -12.58
C TRP A 132 30.82 -14.47 -12.55
N GLY A 133 30.82 -15.60 -11.85
CA GLY A 133 29.64 -16.46 -11.66
C GLY A 133 30.04 -17.87 -11.30
N GLN A 134 29.03 -18.74 -11.16
CA GLN A 134 29.22 -20.16 -10.91
C GLN A 134 29.41 -20.87 -12.25
N ARG A 135 30.61 -21.39 -12.48
CA ARG A 135 30.93 -22.13 -13.70
C ARG A 135 30.04 -23.34 -13.84
N ILE A 136 29.58 -23.58 -15.07
CA ILE A 136 28.78 -24.75 -15.41
C ILE A 136 29.63 -26.01 -15.14
N PRO A 137 29.13 -26.95 -14.32
CA PRO A 137 29.90 -28.12 -13.89
C PRO A 137 29.87 -29.22 -14.95
N VAL A 138 30.21 -28.89 -16.19
CA VAL A 138 30.29 -29.79 -17.33
C VAL A 138 31.72 -29.78 -17.86
N TRP A 139 32.19 -30.95 -18.25
CA TRP A 139 33.55 -31.18 -18.70
C TRP A 139 33.52 -31.90 -20.06
N TYR A 140 34.36 -31.42 -20.95
CA TYR A 140 34.52 -31.98 -22.32
C TYR A 140 35.80 -32.77 -22.42
N GLY A 141 35.69 -34.06 -22.77
CA GLY A 141 36.82 -34.96 -22.98
C GLY A 141 37.31 -34.95 -24.43
N PRO A 142 38.55 -35.46 -24.67
CA PRO A 142 39.19 -35.43 -25.99
C PRO A 142 38.50 -36.34 -27.03
N GLY A 143 37.67 -37.27 -26.61
CA GLY A 143 36.87 -38.13 -27.48
C GLY A 143 35.45 -37.59 -27.76
N GLY A 144 35.13 -36.36 -27.31
CA GLY A 144 33.81 -35.79 -27.41
C GLY A 144 32.88 -36.19 -26.25
N GLU A 145 33.45 -36.74 -25.17
CA GLU A 145 32.70 -37.03 -23.96
C GLU A 145 32.23 -35.73 -23.29
N VAL A 146 31.00 -35.73 -22.81
CA VAL A 146 30.41 -34.65 -22.04
C VAL A 146 30.00 -35.18 -20.68
N VAL A 147 30.65 -34.70 -19.61
CA VAL A 147 30.46 -35.22 -18.25
C VAL A 147 30.02 -34.08 -17.32
N ALA A 148 28.86 -34.24 -16.68
CA ALA A 148 28.44 -33.37 -15.60
C ALA A 148 29.09 -33.85 -14.30
N SER A 149 29.98 -33.04 -13.72
CA SER A 149 30.70 -33.37 -12.48
C SER A 149 31.13 -32.13 -11.73
N LYS A 150 31.04 -32.16 -10.40
CA LYS A 150 31.54 -31.11 -9.51
C LYS A 150 33.07 -30.97 -9.60
N GLU A 151 33.79 -32.09 -9.79
CA GLU A 151 35.23 -32.14 -9.91
C GLU A 151 35.65 -32.62 -11.30
N SER A 152 36.87 -32.26 -11.72
CA SER A 152 37.39 -32.69 -13.01
C SER A 152 37.44 -34.23 -13.10
N PRO A 153 36.88 -34.85 -14.18
CA PRO A 153 36.95 -36.27 -14.40
C PRO A 153 38.37 -36.78 -14.74
N GLY A 154 39.30 -35.87 -15.11
CA GLY A 154 40.68 -36.19 -15.45
C GLY A 154 41.40 -35.00 -16.07
N GLU A 155 42.75 -35.12 -16.18
CA GLU A 155 43.61 -34.02 -16.68
C GLU A 155 43.35 -33.65 -18.14
N SER A 156 42.76 -34.55 -18.93
CA SER A 156 42.44 -34.30 -20.34
C SER A 156 41.06 -33.66 -20.57
N PHE A 157 40.30 -33.40 -19.51
CA PHE A 157 38.99 -32.76 -19.61
C PHE A 157 39.09 -31.26 -19.40
N GLU A 158 38.39 -30.53 -20.23
CA GLU A 158 38.22 -29.07 -20.11
C GLU A 158 36.83 -28.73 -19.59
N GLN A 159 36.78 -27.88 -18.55
CA GLN A 159 35.50 -27.40 -18.00
C GLN A 159 34.88 -26.36 -18.93
N ASP A 160 33.54 -26.42 -19.07
CA ASP A 160 32.79 -25.42 -19.77
C ASP A 160 33.19 -23.98 -19.31
N PRO A 161 33.53 -23.07 -20.24
CA PRO A 161 33.94 -21.70 -19.88
C PRO A 161 32.81 -20.85 -19.35
N ASP A 162 31.56 -21.18 -19.63
CA ASP A 162 30.39 -20.40 -19.27
C ASP A 162 30.03 -20.54 -17.79
N VAL A 163 29.31 -19.57 -17.31
CA VAL A 163 28.74 -19.54 -15.96
C VAL A 163 27.22 -19.61 -16.03
N PHE A 164 26.59 -20.05 -14.95
CA PHE A 164 25.13 -20.03 -14.86
C PHE A 164 24.58 -18.62 -14.83
N ASP A 165 23.37 -18.46 -15.40
CA ASP A 165 22.51 -17.32 -15.17
C ASP A 165 22.33 -17.08 -13.67
N THR A 166 22.44 -15.84 -13.22
CA THR A 166 22.23 -15.43 -11.83
C THR A 166 20.94 -16.00 -11.24
N TRP A 167 19.86 -16.02 -12.04
CA TRP A 167 18.57 -16.54 -11.60
C TRP A 167 18.53 -18.05 -11.42
N PHE A 168 19.48 -18.79 -11.98
CA PHE A 168 19.57 -20.23 -11.79
C PHE A 168 19.92 -20.60 -10.34
N SER A 169 20.98 -20.01 -9.81
CA SER A 169 21.34 -20.18 -8.41
C SER A 169 20.36 -19.49 -7.46
N SER A 170 19.83 -18.32 -7.84
CA SER A 170 18.81 -17.62 -7.05
C SER A 170 17.52 -18.42 -6.89
N ALA A 171 17.17 -19.25 -7.87
CA ALA A 171 16.00 -20.14 -7.79
C ALA A 171 16.15 -21.26 -6.74
N LEU A 172 17.38 -21.59 -6.36
CA LEU A 172 17.68 -22.58 -5.33
C LEU A 172 17.73 -21.99 -3.91
N TRP A 173 17.55 -20.66 -3.78
CA TRP A 173 17.71 -19.95 -2.51
C TRP A 173 16.91 -20.57 -1.35
N PRO A 174 15.62 -20.96 -1.51
CA PRO A 174 14.82 -21.48 -0.40
C PRO A 174 15.35 -22.79 0.21
N ILE A 175 16.12 -23.57 -0.55
CA ILE A 175 16.69 -24.85 -0.13
C ILE A 175 18.20 -24.75 0.14
N ALA A 176 18.95 -24.11 -0.75
CA ALA A 176 20.41 -24.05 -0.65
C ALA A 176 20.92 -23.30 0.58
N THR A 177 20.21 -22.25 1.03
CA THR A 177 20.56 -21.49 2.26
C THR A 177 20.25 -22.25 3.54
N LEU A 178 19.41 -23.27 3.47
CA LEU A 178 18.99 -24.11 4.59
C LEU A 178 19.77 -25.43 4.68
N GLY A 179 20.79 -25.60 3.83
CA GLY A 179 21.71 -26.71 3.91
C GLY A 179 21.56 -27.79 2.83
N TRP A 180 20.57 -27.65 1.91
CA TRP A 180 20.47 -28.56 0.76
C TRP A 180 21.81 -28.64 -0.02
N PRO A 181 22.30 -29.82 -0.49
CA PRO A 181 21.58 -31.07 -0.65
C PRO A 181 21.71 -32.06 0.54
N ASP A 182 22.06 -31.62 1.73
CA ASP A 182 22.02 -32.45 2.91
C ASP A 182 20.55 -32.54 3.42
N GLU A 183 19.90 -33.67 3.13
CA GLU A 183 18.52 -33.95 3.53
C GLU A 183 18.34 -34.03 5.06
N ASP A 184 19.45 -34.20 5.81
CA ASP A 184 19.47 -34.22 7.27
C ASP A 184 19.73 -32.84 7.91
N ALA A 185 19.91 -31.78 7.13
CA ALA A 185 20.13 -30.46 7.62
C ALA A 185 18.97 -30.00 8.54
N GLU A 186 19.29 -29.58 9.76
CA GLU A 186 18.29 -29.17 10.76
C GLU A 186 17.48 -27.97 10.28
N ASP A 187 18.15 -26.98 9.67
CA ASP A 187 17.48 -25.77 9.18
C ASP A 187 16.54 -26.09 8.01
N LEU A 188 16.89 -27.01 7.12
CA LEU A 188 16.00 -27.43 6.02
C LEU A 188 14.73 -28.08 6.57
N ARG A 189 14.85 -28.96 7.55
CA ARG A 189 13.70 -29.62 8.17
C ARG A 189 12.82 -28.67 8.96
N TYR A 190 13.37 -27.61 9.54
CA TYR A 190 12.64 -26.67 10.40
C TYR A 190 12.00 -25.55 9.61
N PHE A 191 12.71 -24.96 8.64
CA PHE A 191 12.29 -23.73 7.95
C PHE A 191 11.69 -23.98 6.55
N TYR A 192 11.76 -25.18 6.00
CA TYR A 192 11.17 -25.49 4.70
C TYR A 192 9.91 -26.36 4.82
N PRO A 193 8.78 -25.95 4.20
CA PRO A 193 8.54 -24.67 3.50
C PRO A 193 8.57 -23.47 4.45
N THR A 194 8.92 -22.29 3.91
CA THR A 194 8.85 -21.04 4.68
C THR A 194 7.41 -20.48 4.69
N ASP A 195 7.09 -19.64 5.70
CA ASP A 195 5.73 -19.10 5.85
C ASP A 195 5.41 -18.04 4.79
N LEU A 196 6.30 -17.07 4.62
CA LEU A 196 6.06 -15.89 3.79
C LEU A 196 7.30 -15.45 3.02
N LEU A 197 7.16 -15.30 1.71
CA LEU A 197 8.11 -14.59 0.85
C LEU A 197 7.56 -13.22 0.51
N SER A 198 8.31 -12.15 0.80
CA SER A 198 7.95 -10.78 0.40
C SER A 198 8.91 -10.27 -0.67
N THR A 199 8.39 -9.78 -1.79
CA THR A 199 9.20 -9.32 -2.92
C THR A 199 8.47 -8.32 -3.80
N ALA A 200 9.21 -7.65 -4.70
CA ALA A 200 8.65 -6.77 -5.70
C ALA A 200 8.17 -7.53 -6.95
N ARG A 201 7.16 -6.98 -7.62
CA ARG A 201 6.58 -7.56 -8.84
C ARG A 201 7.58 -7.83 -9.97
N GLU A 202 8.67 -7.05 -10.05
CA GLU A 202 9.64 -7.11 -11.14
C GLU A 202 10.38 -8.44 -11.21
N ILE A 203 10.46 -9.17 -10.09
CA ILE A 203 11.15 -10.44 -10.01
C ILE A 203 10.21 -11.65 -9.76
N MET A 204 8.90 -11.46 -9.91
CA MET A 204 7.94 -12.57 -9.81
C MET A 204 8.26 -13.71 -10.77
N TYR A 205 8.54 -13.39 -12.04
CA TYR A 205 8.86 -14.41 -13.05
C TYR A 205 10.31 -14.87 -13.00
N LEU A 206 11.20 -13.95 -12.66
CA LEU A 206 12.64 -14.22 -12.64
C LEU A 206 13.07 -15.01 -11.40
N TRP A 207 12.37 -14.86 -10.30
CA TRP A 207 12.74 -15.42 -9.02
C TRP A 207 11.65 -16.30 -8.41
N VAL A 208 10.47 -15.74 -8.10
CA VAL A 208 9.42 -16.47 -7.37
C VAL A 208 8.95 -17.70 -8.13
N ALA A 209 8.57 -17.57 -9.40
CA ALA A 209 8.12 -18.69 -10.21
C ALA A 209 9.21 -19.77 -10.35
N ARG A 210 10.48 -19.36 -10.48
CA ARG A 210 11.61 -20.29 -10.56
C ARG A 210 11.89 -20.99 -9.23
N MET A 211 11.76 -20.30 -8.10
CA MET A 211 11.86 -20.96 -6.78
C MET A 211 10.76 -22.00 -6.59
N ILE A 212 9.53 -21.73 -7.02
CA ILE A 212 8.43 -22.71 -6.97
C ILE A 212 8.78 -23.94 -7.82
N MET A 213 9.23 -23.73 -9.06
CA MET A 213 9.63 -24.84 -9.96
C MET A 213 10.77 -25.67 -9.38
N MET A 214 11.83 -25.03 -8.87
CA MET A 214 13.00 -25.73 -8.34
C MET A 214 12.71 -26.41 -7.00
N GLY A 215 11.93 -25.78 -6.11
CA GLY A 215 11.50 -26.38 -4.86
C GLY A 215 10.70 -27.66 -5.09
N LEU A 216 9.69 -27.61 -5.97
CA LEU A 216 8.89 -28.77 -6.33
C LEU A 216 9.72 -29.87 -7.01
N HIS A 217 10.73 -29.49 -7.81
CA HIS A 217 11.58 -30.47 -8.51
C HIS A 217 12.55 -31.20 -7.58
N PHE A 218 13.18 -30.49 -6.64
CA PHE A 218 14.22 -31.05 -5.78
C PHE A 218 13.71 -31.61 -4.47
N GLU A 219 12.73 -30.94 -3.84
CA GLU A 219 12.16 -31.31 -2.53
C GLU A 219 10.77 -31.98 -2.64
N GLY A 220 10.10 -31.87 -3.79
CA GLY A 220 8.73 -32.37 -3.96
C GLY A 220 7.66 -31.59 -3.20
N GLU A 221 8.03 -30.45 -2.56
CA GLU A 221 7.14 -29.61 -1.76
C GLU A 221 7.28 -28.14 -2.16
N ILE A 222 6.24 -27.33 -1.87
CA ILE A 222 6.25 -25.89 -2.12
C ILE A 222 7.33 -25.20 -1.29
N PRO A 223 8.02 -24.17 -1.83
CA PRO A 223 9.10 -23.51 -1.10
C PRO A 223 8.61 -22.51 -0.04
N PHE A 224 7.38 -22.04 -0.13
CA PHE A 224 6.73 -21.08 0.78
C PHE A 224 5.22 -21.17 0.64
N GLU A 225 4.51 -20.84 1.74
CA GLU A 225 3.04 -20.91 1.78
C GLU A 225 2.39 -19.63 1.22
N LYS A 226 2.99 -18.47 1.51
CA LYS A 226 2.46 -17.16 1.12
C LYS A 226 3.51 -16.36 0.34
N VAL A 227 3.06 -15.55 -0.62
CA VAL A 227 3.88 -14.57 -1.34
C VAL A 227 3.22 -13.19 -1.25
N ASN A 228 3.92 -12.24 -0.67
CA ASN A 228 3.52 -10.84 -0.67
C ASN A 228 4.27 -10.08 -1.77
N VAL A 229 3.53 -9.59 -2.77
CA VAL A 229 4.06 -8.75 -3.84
C VAL A 229 3.83 -7.30 -3.47
N HIS A 230 4.83 -6.71 -2.80
CA HIS A 230 4.73 -5.36 -2.29
C HIS A 230 4.85 -4.28 -3.38
N SER A 231 4.33 -3.08 -3.07
CA SER A 231 4.46 -1.88 -3.90
C SER A 231 5.91 -1.37 -3.95
N ILE A 232 6.21 -0.57 -4.98
CA ILE A 232 7.51 0.11 -5.14
C ILE A 232 7.33 1.59 -4.83
N VAL A 233 8.26 2.14 -4.04
CA VAL A 233 8.33 3.57 -3.79
C VAL A 233 9.00 4.26 -4.99
N LEU A 234 8.30 5.18 -5.62
CA LEU A 234 8.76 5.98 -6.74
C LEU A 234 9.37 7.30 -6.25
N ALA A 235 10.12 7.99 -7.10
CA ALA A 235 10.55 9.35 -6.83
C ALA A 235 9.33 10.29 -6.71
N GLU A 236 9.52 11.50 -6.16
CA GLU A 236 8.43 12.48 -5.96
C GLU A 236 7.68 12.83 -7.27
N ASP A 237 8.37 12.75 -8.42
CA ASP A 237 7.81 12.97 -9.75
C ASP A 237 7.05 11.74 -10.33
N GLY A 238 6.93 10.65 -9.56
CA GLY A 238 6.28 9.41 -9.96
C GLY A 238 7.13 8.52 -10.88
N THR A 239 8.40 8.85 -11.12
CA THR A 239 9.30 7.99 -11.91
C THR A 239 10.04 6.98 -11.01
N LYS A 240 10.46 5.85 -11.61
CA LYS A 240 11.27 4.87 -10.89
C LYS A 240 12.60 5.49 -10.47
N MET A 241 12.96 5.31 -9.19
CA MET A 241 14.25 5.76 -8.65
C MET A 241 15.40 5.03 -9.32
N SER A 242 16.44 5.76 -9.70
CA SER A 242 17.65 5.21 -10.29
C SER A 242 18.86 6.09 -9.96
N ARG A 243 19.97 5.46 -9.58
CA ARG A 243 21.22 6.17 -9.33
C ARG A 243 21.73 6.92 -10.58
N SER A 244 21.53 6.35 -11.75
CA SER A 244 21.93 6.97 -13.03
C SER A 244 21.13 8.22 -13.38
N LYS A 245 19.89 8.32 -12.90
CA LYS A 245 19.02 9.50 -13.07
C LYS A 245 19.21 10.55 -11.98
N GLY A 246 19.85 10.19 -10.87
CA GLY A 246 20.05 11.11 -9.74
C GLY A 246 18.77 11.48 -8.98
N ASN A 247 17.68 10.70 -9.15
CA ASN A 247 16.38 10.92 -8.52
C ASN A 247 16.13 9.99 -7.31
N THR A 248 17.17 9.40 -6.76
CA THR A 248 17.11 8.58 -5.54
C THR A 248 16.99 9.47 -4.31
N ILE A 249 16.11 9.06 -3.40
CA ILE A 249 15.96 9.67 -2.08
C ILE A 249 16.79 8.83 -1.10
N ASP A 250 17.70 9.48 -0.35
CA ASP A 250 18.46 8.80 0.69
C ASP A 250 17.56 8.59 1.92
N PRO A 251 17.30 7.34 2.33
CA PRO A 251 16.51 7.08 3.52
C PRO A 251 17.13 7.70 4.80
N LEU A 252 18.46 7.78 4.90
CA LEU A 252 19.12 8.30 6.09
C LEU A 252 18.80 9.78 6.32
N ASP A 253 18.76 10.59 5.25
CA ASP A 253 18.36 12.00 5.35
C ASP A 253 16.94 12.13 5.91
N LEU A 254 16.04 11.22 5.51
CA LEU A 254 14.66 11.22 6.02
C LEU A 254 14.58 10.80 7.49
N LEU A 255 15.38 9.81 7.88
CA LEU A 255 15.42 9.36 9.28
C LEU A 255 15.94 10.47 10.20
N ASP A 256 16.94 11.24 9.75
CA ASP A 256 17.47 12.38 10.49
C ASP A 256 16.44 13.54 10.59
N GLU A 257 15.68 13.80 9.53
CA GLU A 257 14.71 14.90 9.48
C GLU A 257 13.42 14.60 10.26
N TYR A 258 12.86 13.38 10.12
CA TYR A 258 11.53 13.04 10.64
C TYR A 258 11.55 12.05 11.82
N GLY A 259 12.62 11.29 11.98
CA GLY A 259 12.74 10.17 12.91
C GLY A 259 12.32 8.84 12.28
N THR A 260 12.95 7.75 12.72
CA THR A 260 12.80 6.41 12.13
C THR A 260 11.35 5.93 12.11
N ASP A 261 10.67 5.99 13.25
CA ASP A 261 9.29 5.49 13.37
C ASP A 261 8.30 6.29 12.50
N ALA A 262 8.52 7.59 12.37
CA ALA A 262 7.70 8.44 11.53
C ALA A 262 7.80 8.07 10.04
N VAL A 263 9.03 7.81 9.56
CA VAL A 263 9.29 7.39 8.18
C VAL A 263 8.70 6.00 7.92
N ARG A 264 8.96 5.03 8.80
CA ARG A 264 8.43 3.65 8.70
C ARG A 264 6.90 3.64 8.63
N PHE A 265 6.26 4.35 9.57
CA PHE A 265 4.80 4.48 9.60
C PHE A 265 4.25 5.15 8.34
N GLY A 266 4.86 6.27 7.93
CA GLY A 266 4.45 7.01 6.75
C GLY A 266 4.54 6.21 5.45
N LEU A 267 5.54 5.33 5.31
CA LEU A 267 5.68 4.43 4.17
C LEU A 267 4.61 3.34 4.17
N LEU A 268 4.40 2.66 5.30
CA LEU A 268 3.42 1.57 5.39
C LEU A 268 1.96 2.06 5.36
N TYR A 269 1.69 3.29 5.76
CA TYR A 269 0.35 3.88 5.70
C TYR A 269 -0.16 4.09 4.27
N GLN A 270 0.72 4.06 3.26
CA GLN A 270 0.35 4.24 1.86
C GLN A 270 -0.28 2.97 1.29
N SER A 271 -0.05 2.64 0.04
CA SER A 271 -0.63 1.45 -0.58
C SER A 271 0.28 0.23 -0.42
N SER A 272 -0.30 -0.91 -0.03
CA SER A 272 0.40 -2.21 -0.03
C SER A 272 0.53 -2.80 -1.43
N THR A 273 -0.35 -2.43 -2.37
CA THR A 273 -0.52 -3.14 -3.65
C THR A 273 -0.18 -2.31 -4.88
N GLN A 274 -0.16 -0.98 -4.77
CA GLN A 274 0.11 -0.07 -5.89
C GLN A 274 1.35 0.76 -5.63
N ASP A 275 2.18 0.94 -6.67
CA ASP A 275 3.32 1.84 -6.60
C ASP A 275 2.87 3.27 -6.30
N PHE A 276 3.64 3.95 -5.50
CA PHE A 276 3.31 5.32 -5.10
C PHE A 276 4.56 6.22 -5.09
N PRO A 277 4.41 7.50 -5.46
CA PRO A 277 5.49 8.46 -5.28
C PRO A 277 5.73 8.70 -3.79
N TYR A 278 6.99 8.85 -3.41
CA TYR A 278 7.35 9.26 -2.06
C TYR A 278 6.70 10.61 -1.73
N SER A 279 6.14 10.74 -0.54
CA SER A 279 5.53 11.97 -0.03
C SER A 279 6.12 12.36 1.32
N ARG A 280 6.72 13.54 1.42
CA ARG A 280 7.20 14.12 2.68
C ARG A 280 6.06 14.34 3.68
N GLU A 281 4.87 14.69 3.19
CA GLU A 281 3.67 14.85 4.01
C GLU A 281 3.32 13.59 4.81
N ARG A 282 3.65 12.41 4.28
CA ARG A 282 3.42 11.14 4.99
C ARG A 282 4.41 10.93 6.15
N ALA A 283 5.65 11.33 5.98
CA ALA A 283 6.62 11.32 7.07
C ALA A 283 6.25 12.35 8.15
N GLU A 284 5.79 13.55 7.76
CA GLU A 284 5.27 14.56 8.68
C GLU A 284 4.04 14.06 9.46
N MET A 285 3.11 13.38 8.79
CA MET A 285 1.98 12.71 9.43
C MET A 285 2.44 11.68 10.47
N GLY A 286 3.44 10.85 10.12
CA GLY A 286 4.01 9.88 11.05
C GLY A 286 4.63 10.57 12.28
N ARG A 287 5.37 11.67 12.09
CA ARG A 287 5.92 12.47 13.20
C ARG A 287 4.83 13.09 14.08
N ALA A 288 3.77 13.62 13.48
CA ALA A 288 2.63 14.13 14.22
C ALA A 288 1.94 13.03 15.02
N PHE A 289 1.86 11.83 14.48
CA PHE A 289 1.29 10.66 15.15
C PHE A 289 2.14 10.22 16.37
N VAL A 290 3.46 10.12 16.22
CA VAL A 290 4.36 9.89 17.37
C VAL A 290 4.13 10.94 18.47
N THR A 291 4.04 12.22 18.09
CA THR A 291 3.80 13.32 19.03
C THR A 291 2.44 13.18 19.74
N LYS A 292 1.41 12.76 19.00
CA LYS A 292 0.06 12.53 19.56
C LYS A 292 0.08 11.40 20.57
N LEU A 293 0.73 10.27 20.25
CA LEU A 293 0.87 9.14 21.16
C LEU A 293 1.67 9.53 22.41
N TRP A 294 2.74 10.29 22.27
CA TRP A 294 3.52 10.79 23.40
C TRP A 294 2.68 11.64 24.36
N ASN A 295 1.87 12.53 23.82
CA ASN A 295 0.97 13.34 24.64
C ASN A 295 -0.15 12.51 25.29
N ALA A 296 -0.66 11.50 24.59
CA ALA A 296 -1.62 10.55 25.15
C ALA A 296 -1.01 9.77 26.32
N MET A 297 0.23 9.27 26.19
CA MET A 297 0.97 8.61 27.28
C MET A 297 1.09 9.52 28.51
N ARG A 298 1.49 10.79 28.31
CA ARG A 298 1.61 11.76 29.42
C ARG A 298 0.29 11.94 30.16
N PHE A 299 -0.82 11.94 29.44
CA PHE A 299 -2.13 12.01 30.03
C PHE A 299 -2.47 10.73 30.80
N VAL A 300 -2.26 9.56 30.21
CA VAL A 300 -2.45 8.25 30.89
C VAL A 300 -1.68 8.19 32.21
N LEU A 301 -0.43 8.66 32.20
CA LEU A 301 0.41 8.72 33.40
C LEU A 301 -0.02 9.77 34.44
N SER A 302 -0.89 10.72 34.07
CA SER A 302 -1.43 11.68 35.04
C SER A 302 -2.46 11.08 35.98
N TYR A 303 -3.01 9.91 35.61
CA TYR A 303 -3.85 9.14 36.51
C TYR A 303 -2.97 8.21 37.36
N PRO A 304 -3.34 7.99 38.66
CA PRO A 304 -2.69 6.97 39.47
C PRO A 304 -2.88 5.59 38.86
N GLU A 305 -2.05 4.64 39.23
CA GLU A 305 -2.32 3.25 38.90
C GLU A 305 -3.67 2.84 39.49
N GLY A 306 -4.59 2.43 38.60
CA GLY A 306 -5.92 1.96 38.98
C GLY A 306 -5.94 0.46 39.16
N GLU A 307 -6.74 0.01 40.10
CA GLU A 307 -7.10 -1.42 40.21
C GLU A 307 -8.13 -1.75 39.12
N GLU A 308 -8.21 -3.01 38.74
CA GLU A 308 -9.27 -3.53 37.89
C GLU A 308 -10.62 -3.36 38.60
N HIS A 309 -11.59 -2.75 37.93
CA HIS A 309 -12.93 -2.54 38.46
C HIS A 309 -13.96 -3.25 37.58
N GLU A 310 -14.89 -3.97 38.22
CA GLU A 310 -16.01 -4.64 37.54
C GLU A 310 -17.05 -3.63 37.02
N ASP A 311 -17.20 -2.48 37.67
CA ASP A 311 -18.15 -1.42 37.28
C ASP A 311 -17.60 -0.50 36.18
N LEU A 312 -17.66 -0.97 34.95
CA LEU A 312 -17.27 -0.19 33.76
C LEU A 312 -18.38 0.80 33.36
N SER A 313 -18.04 2.05 33.16
CA SER A 313 -18.95 3.02 32.55
C SER A 313 -19.28 2.65 31.09
N PRO A 314 -20.36 3.19 30.49
CA PRO A 314 -20.61 2.99 29.07
C PRO A 314 -19.45 3.41 28.17
N SER A 315 -18.71 4.44 28.56
CA SER A 315 -17.53 4.92 27.82
C SER A 315 -16.35 3.96 27.93
N ASP A 316 -16.16 3.32 29.09
CA ASP A 316 -15.11 2.31 29.28
C ASP A 316 -15.41 1.05 28.47
N ARG A 317 -16.65 0.55 28.51
CA ARG A 317 -17.09 -0.59 27.71
C ARG A 317 -16.99 -0.30 26.20
N TRP A 318 -17.37 0.88 25.77
CA TRP A 318 -17.23 1.30 24.39
C TRP A 318 -15.79 1.28 23.90
N ILE A 319 -14.83 1.86 24.66
CA ILE A 319 -13.44 1.92 24.16
C ILE A 319 -12.77 0.55 24.19
N LEU A 320 -13.11 -0.32 25.13
CA LEU A 320 -12.65 -1.71 25.17
C LEU A 320 -13.20 -2.50 23.99
N SER A 321 -14.50 -2.36 23.66
CA SER A 321 -15.12 -3.00 22.50
C SER A 321 -14.52 -2.51 21.18
N GLU A 322 -14.28 -1.20 21.04
CA GLU A 322 -13.60 -0.61 19.87
C GLU A 322 -12.14 -1.05 19.75
N PHE A 323 -11.46 -1.23 20.88
CA PHE A 323 -10.08 -1.75 20.90
C PHE A 323 -10.05 -3.21 20.45
N ASP A 324 -10.93 -4.05 20.99
CA ASP A 324 -11.06 -5.45 20.58
C ASP A 324 -11.33 -5.59 19.08
N ARG A 325 -12.28 -4.82 18.56
CA ARG A 325 -12.54 -4.76 17.12
C ARG A 325 -11.32 -4.34 16.34
N THR A 326 -10.54 -3.37 16.86
CA THR A 326 -9.31 -2.92 16.23
C THR A 326 -8.27 -4.04 16.18
N VAL A 327 -8.10 -4.78 17.27
CA VAL A 327 -7.19 -5.94 17.32
C VAL A 327 -7.57 -6.98 16.27
N ARG A 328 -8.85 -7.35 16.21
CA ARG A 328 -9.37 -8.34 15.25
C ARG A 328 -9.17 -7.93 13.79
N GLU A 329 -9.55 -6.69 13.45
CA GLU A 329 -9.39 -6.18 12.08
C GLU A 329 -7.93 -6.00 11.71
N TYR A 330 -7.10 -5.53 12.63
CA TYR A 330 -5.66 -5.37 12.43
C TYR A 330 -4.98 -6.73 12.16
N ASP A 331 -5.30 -7.75 12.93
CA ASP A 331 -4.78 -9.10 12.77
C ASP A 331 -5.18 -9.69 11.41
N ALA A 332 -6.46 -9.57 11.04
CA ALA A 332 -6.94 -9.99 9.73
C ALA A 332 -6.21 -9.29 8.56
N PHE A 333 -5.96 -8.00 8.66
CA PHE A 333 -5.19 -7.27 7.65
C PHE A 333 -3.72 -7.73 7.58
N LEU A 334 -3.09 -8.05 8.70
CA LEU A 334 -1.73 -8.59 8.70
C LEU A 334 -1.68 -9.97 8.03
N GLU A 335 -2.65 -10.85 8.32
CA GLU A 335 -2.73 -12.17 7.71
C GLU A 335 -2.90 -12.12 6.18
N GLU A 336 -3.57 -11.10 5.68
CA GLU A 336 -3.77 -10.85 4.24
C GLU A 336 -2.68 -9.95 3.62
N CYS A 337 -1.61 -9.64 4.37
CA CYS A 337 -0.56 -8.70 3.94
C CYS A 337 -1.06 -7.29 3.54
N GLU A 338 -2.23 -6.90 4.02
CA GLU A 338 -2.82 -5.58 3.82
C GLU A 338 -2.29 -4.56 4.85
N PHE A 339 -0.96 -4.41 4.91
CA PHE A 339 -0.28 -3.59 5.92
C PHE A 339 -0.75 -2.14 5.95
N SER A 340 -1.14 -1.57 4.81
CA SER A 340 -1.65 -0.20 4.76
C SER A 340 -3.01 -0.06 5.45
N GLU A 341 -3.88 -1.06 5.33
CA GLU A 341 -5.18 -1.06 6.01
C GLU A 341 -5.00 -1.27 7.52
N ALA A 342 -4.08 -2.17 7.93
CA ALA A 342 -3.71 -2.32 9.33
C ALA A 342 -3.23 -0.98 9.93
N MET A 343 -2.37 -0.24 9.23
CA MET A 343 -1.89 1.08 9.67
C MET A 343 -3.01 2.13 9.72
N ARG A 344 -3.92 2.14 8.77
CA ARG A 344 -5.08 3.06 8.78
C ARG A 344 -6.02 2.75 9.93
N ARG A 345 -6.25 1.48 10.20
CA ARG A 345 -7.13 1.04 11.29
C ARG A 345 -6.59 1.46 12.65
N ILE A 346 -5.32 1.14 12.95
CA ILE A 346 -4.73 1.51 14.25
C ILE A 346 -4.56 3.03 14.39
N TYR A 347 -4.23 3.75 13.30
CA TYR A 347 -4.17 5.20 13.32
C TYR A 347 -5.54 5.80 13.64
N SER A 348 -6.59 5.34 12.97
CA SER A 348 -7.96 5.82 13.22
C SER A 348 -8.40 5.55 14.65
N PHE A 349 -8.10 4.38 15.17
CA PHE A 349 -8.39 4.05 16.56
C PHE A 349 -7.64 4.96 17.54
N ALA A 350 -6.31 4.98 17.45
CA ALA A 350 -5.46 5.70 18.40
C ALA A 350 -5.69 7.22 18.36
N TRP A 351 -5.88 7.78 17.14
CA TRP A 351 -6.10 9.22 17.00
C TRP A 351 -7.54 9.61 17.32
N ASN A 352 -8.51 9.02 16.59
CA ASN A 352 -9.89 9.50 16.65
C ASN A 352 -10.66 8.92 17.85
N GLN A 353 -10.57 7.59 18.12
CA GLN A 353 -11.38 7.00 19.16
C GLN A 353 -10.74 7.19 20.54
N PHE A 354 -9.46 6.82 20.67
CA PHE A 354 -8.78 6.90 21.95
C PHE A 354 -8.41 8.34 22.33
N ALA A 355 -7.64 9.05 21.48
CA ALA A 355 -7.09 10.34 21.88
C ALA A 355 -8.09 11.50 21.78
N ASP A 356 -8.93 11.56 20.72
CA ASP A 356 -9.85 12.68 20.54
C ASP A 356 -11.18 12.51 21.29
N TRP A 357 -11.56 11.25 21.59
CA TRP A 357 -12.81 11.00 22.32
C TRP A 357 -12.59 10.42 23.71
N TYR A 358 -11.99 9.24 23.85
CA TYR A 358 -11.95 8.59 25.16
C TYR A 358 -11.13 9.39 26.18
N ILE A 359 -9.98 9.95 25.79
CA ILE A 359 -9.19 10.84 26.66
C ILE A 359 -10.01 12.08 27.05
N GLU A 360 -10.76 12.70 26.14
CA GLU A 360 -11.58 13.87 26.46
C GLU A 360 -12.77 13.51 27.39
N ILE A 361 -13.35 12.32 27.20
CA ILE A 361 -14.38 11.81 28.12
C ILE A 361 -13.77 11.56 29.50
N ALA A 362 -12.62 10.90 29.57
CA ALA A 362 -11.92 10.63 30.82
C ALA A 362 -11.55 11.90 31.59
N LYS A 363 -11.23 13.00 30.91
CA LYS A 363 -11.01 14.32 31.56
C LYS A 363 -12.27 14.89 32.18
N ALA A 364 -13.41 14.71 31.53
CA ALA A 364 -14.65 15.37 31.88
C ALA A 364 -15.53 14.53 32.81
N VAL A 365 -15.57 13.20 32.61
CA VAL A 365 -16.48 12.28 33.29
C VAL A 365 -15.76 10.95 33.60
N PRO A 366 -14.69 10.93 34.43
CA PRO A 366 -13.98 9.70 34.75
C PRO A 366 -14.85 8.77 35.60
N SER A 367 -14.73 7.47 35.36
CA SER A 367 -15.24 6.41 36.22
C SER A 367 -14.13 5.88 37.15
N PRO A 368 -14.45 5.07 38.17
CA PRO A 368 -13.43 4.36 38.95
C PRO A 368 -12.53 3.45 38.11
N ALA A 369 -13.04 2.86 37.03
CA ALA A 369 -12.29 1.98 36.11
C ALA A 369 -11.42 2.74 35.11
N THR A 370 -11.70 4.01 34.84
CA THR A 370 -11.02 4.81 33.80
C THR A 370 -9.48 4.75 33.88
N PRO A 371 -8.81 4.81 35.07
CA PRO A 371 -7.34 4.74 35.14
C PRO A 371 -6.78 3.41 34.61
N HIS A 372 -7.44 2.31 34.93
CA HIS A 372 -7.06 0.97 34.47
C HIS A 372 -7.29 0.84 32.95
N VAL A 373 -8.48 1.17 32.47
CA VAL A 373 -8.83 1.09 31.03
C VAL A 373 -7.94 1.96 30.16
N LEU A 374 -7.59 3.18 30.61
CA LEU A 374 -6.64 4.05 29.89
C LEU A 374 -5.28 3.36 29.69
N ARG A 375 -4.75 2.71 30.76
CA ARG A 375 -3.45 2.03 30.70
C ARG A 375 -3.49 0.79 29.82
N GLU A 376 -4.52 -0.03 29.99
CA GLU A 376 -4.72 -1.27 29.24
C GLU A 376 -4.82 -1.00 27.73
N VAL A 377 -5.75 -0.13 27.33
CA VAL A 377 -5.98 0.20 25.91
C VAL A 377 -4.77 0.89 25.30
N PHE A 378 -4.11 1.80 26.02
CA PHE A 378 -2.92 2.45 25.50
C PHE A 378 -1.74 1.49 25.36
N HIS A 379 -1.49 0.62 26.36
CA HIS A 379 -0.45 -0.40 26.28
C HIS A 379 -0.70 -1.38 25.13
N GLY A 380 -1.94 -1.87 24.97
CA GLY A 380 -2.32 -2.68 23.82
C GLY A 380 -2.09 -1.96 22.48
N THR A 381 -2.40 -0.66 22.42
CA THR A 381 -2.13 0.18 21.23
C THR A 381 -0.63 0.25 20.91
N LEU A 382 0.23 0.38 21.94
CA LEU A 382 1.68 0.36 21.74
C LEU A 382 2.17 -0.97 21.19
N LYS A 383 1.61 -2.10 21.65
CA LYS A 383 1.93 -3.44 21.12
C LYS A 383 1.56 -3.58 19.65
N LEU A 384 0.36 -3.15 19.25
CA LEU A 384 -0.07 -3.18 17.84
C LEU A 384 0.84 -2.32 16.93
N LEU A 385 1.32 -1.19 17.44
CA LEU A 385 2.20 -0.29 16.68
C LEU A 385 3.67 -0.72 16.68
N HIS A 386 4.11 -1.52 17.66
CA HIS A 386 5.52 -1.85 17.89
C HIS A 386 6.23 -2.44 16.67
N PRO A 387 5.65 -3.35 15.88
CA PRO A 387 6.30 -3.89 14.67
C PRO A 387 6.70 -2.81 13.66
N VAL A 388 6.00 -1.68 13.65
CA VAL A 388 6.23 -0.58 12.70
C VAL A 388 6.98 0.59 13.33
N MET A 389 6.68 0.90 14.58
CA MET A 389 7.21 2.06 15.33
C MET A 389 7.96 1.61 16.60
N PRO A 390 9.01 0.76 16.49
CA PRO A 390 9.61 0.07 17.63
C PRO A 390 10.26 1.02 18.64
N PHE A 391 10.85 2.12 18.20
CA PHE A 391 11.63 2.99 19.10
C PHE A 391 10.73 3.83 20.01
N ALA A 392 9.73 4.48 19.45
CA ALA A 392 8.82 5.33 20.20
C ALA A 392 7.93 4.50 21.13
N THR A 393 7.41 3.36 20.67
CA THR A 393 6.53 2.51 21.46
C THR A 393 7.28 1.85 22.62
N GLU A 394 8.50 1.37 22.40
CA GLU A 394 9.34 0.81 23.44
C GLU A 394 9.66 1.84 24.54
N GLU A 395 10.07 3.06 24.12
CA GLU A 395 10.38 4.11 25.10
C GLU A 395 9.13 4.53 25.90
N MET A 396 7.96 4.60 25.25
CA MET A 396 6.70 4.89 25.94
C MET A 396 6.36 3.80 26.96
N ALA A 397 6.48 2.52 26.59
CA ALA A 397 6.22 1.39 27.47
C ALA A 397 7.17 1.39 28.67
N ARG A 398 8.46 1.65 28.44
CA ARG A 398 9.48 1.79 29.50
C ARG A 398 9.12 2.91 30.50
N ILE A 399 8.70 4.07 29.98
CA ILE A 399 8.28 5.21 30.83
C ILE A 399 7.01 4.86 31.63
N MET A 400 6.12 4.02 31.07
CA MET A 400 4.92 3.50 31.76
C MET A 400 5.22 2.44 32.81
N GLY A 401 6.50 2.07 33.00
CA GLY A 401 6.92 1.11 34.01
C GLY A 401 6.94 -0.35 33.54
N GLN A 402 6.86 -0.62 32.22
CA GLN A 402 7.01 -1.97 31.69
C GLN A 402 8.49 -2.40 31.82
N GLU A 403 8.74 -3.54 32.46
CA GLU A 403 10.07 -4.11 32.64
C GLU A 403 10.47 -5.02 31.46
N GLU A 404 9.48 -5.68 30.86
CA GLU A 404 9.67 -6.56 29.71
C GLU A 404 9.57 -5.78 28.39
N LEU A 405 10.49 -6.06 27.45
CA LEU A 405 10.46 -5.43 26.14
C LEU A 405 9.17 -5.77 25.38
N LEU A 406 8.57 -4.80 24.71
CA LEU A 406 7.36 -5.03 23.91
C LEU A 406 7.55 -6.13 22.85
N ALA A 407 8.74 -6.23 22.27
CA ALA A 407 9.09 -7.25 21.28
C ALA A 407 9.00 -8.69 21.81
N THR A 408 9.09 -8.91 23.12
CA THR A 408 9.01 -10.24 23.76
C THR A 408 7.64 -10.53 24.38
N GLN A 409 6.78 -9.52 24.45
CA GLN A 409 5.42 -9.68 24.98
C GLN A 409 4.49 -10.30 23.93
N ARG A 410 3.44 -10.99 24.41
CA ARG A 410 2.41 -11.51 23.51
C ARG A 410 1.70 -10.37 22.79
N PHE A 411 1.46 -10.58 21.50
CA PHE A 411 0.63 -9.70 20.69
C PHE A 411 -0.81 -9.70 21.24
N PRO A 412 -1.54 -8.57 21.16
CA PRO A 412 -2.93 -8.55 21.60
C PRO A 412 -3.79 -9.54 20.81
N GLU A 413 -4.59 -10.32 21.52
CA GLU A 413 -5.54 -11.25 20.93
C GLU A 413 -6.97 -10.69 21.12
N PRO A 414 -7.89 -10.91 20.15
CA PRO A 414 -9.27 -10.47 20.30
C PRO A 414 -9.97 -11.24 21.45
N ASP A 415 -10.76 -10.54 22.25
CA ASP A 415 -11.62 -11.13 23.27
C ASP A 415 -13.09 -10.79 22.99
N PRO A 416 -13.89 -11.73 22.44
CA PRO A 416 -15.30 -11.50 22.16
C PRO A 416 -16.14 -11.10 23.39
N ALA A 417 -15.65 -11.33 24.60
CA ALA A 417 -16.34 -10.90 25.81
C ALA A 417 -16.35 -9.38 26.00
N LEU A 418 -15.45 -8.66 25.32
CA LEU A 418 -15.38 -7.20 25.34
C LEU A 418 -16.33 -6.52 24.32
N GLU A 419 -16.97 -7.27 23.41
CA GLU A 419 -17.94 -6.72 22.47
C GLU A 419 -19.18 -6.18 23.19
N ASP A 420 -19.47 -4.90 23.02
CA ASP A 420 -20.65 -4.23 23.59
C ASP A 420 -21.30 -3.28 22.55
N GLU A 421 -22.15 -3.87 21.70
CA GLU A 421 -22.89 -3.10 20.69
C GLU A 421 -23.81 -2.03 21.29
N GLU A 422 -24.28 -2.19 22.53
CA GLU A 422 -25.15 -1.20 23.19
C GLU A 422 -24.33 0.04 23.57
N ALA A 423 -23.16 -0.16 24.19
CA ALA A 423 -22.24 0.92 24.52
C ALA A 423 -21.75 1.63 23.23
N GLU A 424 -21.44 0.89 22.18
CA GLU A 424 -21.05 1.48 20.90
C GLU A 424 -22.15 2.36 20.29
N ARG A 425 -23.37 1.87 20.21
CA ARG A 425 -24.51 2.66 19.71
C ARG A 425 -24.76 3.91 20.55
N LEU A 426 -24.69 3.78 21.87
CA LEU A 426 -24.87 4.90 22.80
C LEU A 426 -23.82 5.99 22.57
N LEU A 427 -22.54 5.59 22.51
CA LEU A 427 -21.43 6.54 22.35
C LEU A 427 -21.38 7.13 20.93
N GLU A 428 -21.68 6.38 19.89
CA GLU A 428 -21.75 6.93 18.52
C GLU A 428 -22.85 8.00 18.39
N ARG A 429 -24.01 7.78 19.00
CA ARG A 429 -25.08 8.80 19.05
C ARG A 429 -24.65 10.01 19.86
N THR A 430 -24.01 9.79 21.00
CA THR A 430 -23.47 10.86 21.87
C THR A 430 -22.43 11.69 21.13
N LYS A 431 -21.47 11.07 20.44
CA LYS A 431 -20.44 11.73 19.64
C LYS A 431 -21.03 12.59 18.52
N ARG A 432 -22.05 12.08 17.82
CA ARG A 432 -22.77 12.85 16.78
C ARG A 432 -23.44 14.08 17.38
N ALA A 433 -24.16 13.93 18.48
CA ALA A 433 -24.82 15.03 19.16
C ALA A 433 -23.82 16.10 19.65
N VAL A 434 -22.73 15.69 20.30
CA VAL A 434 -21.66 16.59 20.75
C VAL A 434 -21.00 17.32 19.57
N SER A 435 -20.68 16.59 18.50
CA SER A 435 -20.05 17.16 17.30
C SER A 435 -20.94 18.19 16.62
N ALA A 436 -22.24 17.93 16.53
CA ALA A 436 -23.22 18.87 15.95
C ALA A 436 -23.32 20.17 16.77
N VAL A 437 -23.31 20.05 18.11
CA VAL A 437 -23.31 21.25 18.99
C VAL A 437 -21.99 22.02 18.86
N ARG A 438 -20.85 21.34 18.82
CA ARG A 438 -19.54 21.99 18.62
C ARG A 438 -19.47 22.72 17.28
N ALA A 439 -19.97 22.09 16.20
CA ALA A 439 -20.07 22.73 14.89
C ALA A 439 -20.98 23.98 14.94
N PHE A 440 -22.16 23.85 15.53
CA PHE A 440 -23.07 24.99 15.73
C PHE A 440 -22.40 26.14 16.49
N ARG A 441 -21.68 25.85 17.60
CA ARG A 441 -20.95 26.87 18.37
C ARG A 441 -19.90 27.59 17.53
N ALA A 442 -19.10 26.81 16.76
CA ALA A 442 -18.04 27.36 15.91
C ALA A 442 -18.63 28.28 14.81
N GLU A 443 -19.72 27.84 14.17
CA GLU A 443 -20.41 28.60 13.13
C GLU A 443 -21.09 29.87 13.65
N SER A 444 -21.83 29.75 14.76
CA SER A 444 -22.63 30.84 15.36
C SER A 444 -21.82 31.72 16.29
N LYS A 445 -20.54 31.37 16.55
CA LYS A 445 -19.65 32.08 17.50
C LYS A 445 -20.28 32.28 18.88
N VAL A 446 -20.94 31.22 19.36
CA VAL A 446 -21.57 31.23 20.68
C VAL A 446 -20.61 30.61 21.69
N ASP A 447 -20.23 31.42 22.67
CA ASP A 447 -19.38 31.03 23.79
C ASP A 447 -20.21 30.81 25.08
N GLY A 448 -19.66 30.08 26.04
CA GLY A 448 -20.29 29.82 27.32
C GLY A 448 -21.23 28.61 27.35
N GLU A 449 -21.85 28.35 28.49
CA GLU A 449 -22.76 27.24 28.68
C GLU A 449 -24.10 27.51 27.98
N LEU A 450 -24.62 26.49 27.31
CA LEU A 450 -25.94 26.55 26.66
C LEU A 450 -26.95 25.75 27.50
N THR A 451 -28.21 26.15 27.43
CA THR A 451 -29.32 25.33 27.95
C THR A 451 -30.01 24.65 26.78
N GLY A 452 -30.34 23.36 26.92
CA GLY A 452 -30.95 22.64 25.83
C GLY A 452 -31.60 21.34 26.29
N ARG A 453 -31.97 20.50 25.33
CA ARG A 453 -32.43 19.12 25.55
C ARG A 453 -31.57 18.17 24.77
N ALA A 454 -30.99 17.21 25.50
CA ALA A 454 -30.25 16.11 24.89
C ALA A 454 -31.21 15.18 24.12
N PRO A 455 -30.78 14.59 23.01
CA PRO A 455 -31.56 13.54 22.32
C PRO A 455 -31.73 12.30 23.19
N ASP A 456 -32.77 11.52 22.93
CA ASP A 456 -32.88 10.20 23.55
C ASP A 456 -31.77 9.24 23.06
N GLY A 457 -31.33 8.36 23.95
CA GLY A 457 -30.33 7.34 23.63
C GLY A 457 -28.89 7.89 23.45
N VAL A 458 -28.56 8.96 24.17
CA VAL A 458 -27.18 9.45 24.37
C VAL A 458 -26.79 9.31 25.84
N ASP A 459 -25.48 9.24 26.11
CA ASP A 459 -24.95 9.38 27.46
C ASP A 459 -25.05 10.84 27.88
N LEU A 460 -25.96 11.14 28.82
CA LEU A 460 -26.25 12.52 29.26
C LEU A 460 -25.06 13.19 29.94
N ASN A 461 -24.26 12.43 30.70
CA ASN A 461 -23.11 12.99 31.40
C ASN A 461 -22.04 13.41 30.41
N VAL A 462 -21.71 12.51 29.48
CA VAL A 462 -20.72 12.76 28.40
C VAL A 462 -21.21 13.87 27.47
N PHE A 463 -22.49 13.82 27.07
CA PHE A 463 -23.07 14.86 26.22
C PHE A 463 -22.97 16.23 26.89
N SER A 464 -23.46 16.39 28.12
CA SER A 464 -23.46 17.68 28.81
C SER A 464 -22.04 18.22 29.03
N ALA A 465 -21.13 17.37 29.47
CA ALA A 465 -19.75 17.76 29.74
C ALA A 465 -19.01 18.21 28.46
N LEU A 466 -19.12 17.44 27.36
CA LEU A 466 -18.34 17.71 26.14
C LEU A 466 -18.98 18.71 25.19
N SER A 467 -20.30 18.87 25.21
CA SER A 467 -21.01 19.88 24.42
C SER A 467 -21.15 21.22 25.17
N GLN A 468 -20.97 21.22 26.49
CA GLN A 468 -21.28 22.33 27.39
C GLN A 468 -22.77 22.77 27.24
N VAL A 469 -23.65 21.78 27.15
CA VAL A 469 -25.11 21.99 27.14
C VAL A 469 -25.69 21.44 28.43
N GLN A 470 -26.26 22.30 29.23
CA GLN A 470 -27.06 21.87 30.39
C GLN A 470 -28.39 21.30 29.87
N SER A 471 -28.56 19.97 29.98
CA SER A 471 -29.79 19.32 29.52
C SER A 471 -30.92 19.54 30.53
N VAL A 472 -32.08 19.95 30.04
CA VAL A 472 -33.29 20.18 30.83
C VAL A 472 -34.51 19.52 30.20
N ASP A 473 -35.35 18.86 31.02
CA ASP A 473 -36.58 18.22 30.54
C ASP A 473 -37.68 19.21 30.15
N GLY A 474 -37.66 20.40 30.76
CA GLY A 474 -38.69 21.43 30.58
C GLY A 474 -38.34 22.55 29.58
N LEU A 475 -37.57 22.25 28.53
CA LEU A 475 -37.07 23.23 27.57
C LEU A 475 -38.18 24.11 26.95
N GLU A 476 -39.33 23.55 26.63
CA GLU A 476 -40.46 24.29 26.05
C GLU A 476 -41.03 25.33 27.00
N GLN A 477 -41.10 25.01 28.28
CA GLN A 477 -41.56 25.94 29.29
C GLN A 477 -40.51 27.04 29.51
N LEU A 478 -39.23 26.68 29.56
CA LEU A 478 -38.13 27.59 29.74
C LEU A 478 -38.04 28.61 28.59
N VAL A 479 -38.29 28.18 27.34
CA VAL A 479 -38.34 29.08 26.17
C VAL A 479 -39.50 30.10 26.32
N LYS A 480 -40.67 29.66 26.83
CA LYS A 480 -41.82 30.57 27.08
C LYS A 480 -41.54 31.59 28.19
N ASP A 481 -40.84 31.14 29.23
CA ASP A 481 -40.55 31.97 30.42
C ASP A 481 -39.38 32.95 30.19
N THR A 482 -38.56 32.73 29.15
CA THR A 482 -37.42 33.59 28.80
C THR A 482 -37.79 34.56 27.69
N GLN A 483 -37.85 35.86 28.02
CA GLN A 483 -38.26 36.91 27.09
C GLN A 483 -37.35 36.95 25.84
N GLY A 484 -37.95 36.83 24.66
CA GLY A 484 -37.23 36.92 23.37
C GLY A 484 -36.43 35.66 23.01
N ALA A 485 -36.48 34.60 23.84
CA ALA A 485 -35.83 33.32 23.52
C ALA A 485 -36.60 32.51 22.46
N THR A 486 -35.87 31.70 21.73
CA THR A 486 -36.44 30.75 20.78
C THR A 486 -35.73 29.40 20.90
N ARG A 487 -36.32 28.36 20.34
CA ARG A 487 -35.71 27.03 20.26
C ARG A 487 -34.94 26.91 18.94
N ALA A 488 -33.71 26.46 19.00
CA ALA A 488 -32.95 26.01 17.84
C ALA A 488 -32.86 24.50 17.80
N THR A 489 -33.01 23.93 16.62
CA THR A 489 -32.95 22.52 16.35
C THR A 489 -31.68 22.19 15.58
N ILE A 490 -30.79 21.39 16.16
CA ILE A 490 -29.52 21.00 15.55
C ILE A 490 -29.59 19.52 15.13
N PRO A 491 -29.71 19.23 13.83
CA PRO A 491 -29.72 17.84 13.36
C PRO A 491 -28.32 17.21 13.48
N ALA A 492 -28.27 15.96 13.92
CA ALA A 492 -27.06 15.17 14.09
C ALA A 492 -27.27 13.72 13.63
N GLY A 493 -27.44 13.53 12.33
CA GLY A 493 -27.82 12.25 11.75
C GLY A 493 -29.26 11.84 12.12
N ASP A 494 -29.40 10.75 12.85
CA ASP A 494 -30.68 10.21 13.33
C ASP A 494 -31.14 10.85 14.67
N VAL A 495 -30.36 11.75 15.23
CA VAL A 495 -30.68 12.45 16.48
C VAL A 495 -30.80 13.96 16.25
N VAL A 496 -31.55 14.60 17.14
CA VAL A 496 -31.77 16.06 17.09
C VAL A 496 -31.48 16.64 18.46
N VAL A 497 -30.59 17.62 18.52
CA VAL A 497 -30.33 18.40 19.74
C VAL A 497 -31.16 19.67 19.70
N GLU A 498 -31.86 19.96 20.77
CA GLU A 498 -32.60 21.22 20.92
C GLU A 498 -31.88 22.13 21.89
N ILE A 499 -31.69 23.39 21.53
CA ILE A 499 -31.06 24.40 22.40
C ILE A 499 -31.93 25.66 22.52
N LEU A 500 -31.83 26.29 23.66
CA LEU A 500 -32.42 27.63 23.89
C LEU A 500 -31.48 28.70 23.34
N LEU A 501 -31.96 29.49 22.39
CA LEU A 501 -31.28 30.71 21.96
C LEU A 501 -31.87 31.93 22.66
N THR A 502 -31.04 32.68 23.35
CA THR A 502 -31.41 33.99 23.86
C THR A 502 -31.65 34.94 22.70
N GLU A 503 -32.29 36.09 22.95
CA GLU A 503 -32.55 37.12 21.92
C GLU A 503 -31.26 37.57 21.21
N GLU A 504 -30.17 37.72 21.95
CA GLU A 504 -28.86 38.11 21.40
C GLU A 504 -28.29 37.04 20.49
N MET A 505 -28.26 35.78 20.93
CA MET A 505 -27.81 34.61 20.13
C MET A 505 -28.64 34.45 18.87
N ARG A 506 -29.98 34.60 18.98
CA ARG A 506 -30.90 34.52 17.85
C ARG A 506 -30.62 35.59 16.80
N ARG A 507 -30.38 36.86 17.23
CA ARG A 507 -30.01 37.93 16.31
C ARG A 507 -28.70 37.65 15.59
N GLY A 508 -27.69 37.18 16.31
CA GLY A 508 -26.41 36.78 15.73
C GLY A 508 -26.56 35.70 14.68
N GLU A 509 -27.35 34.64 14.96
CA GLU A 509 -27.61 33.55 14.05
C GLU A 509 -28.40 33.98 12.81
N ILE A 510 -29.41 34.81 12.96
CA ILE A 510 -30.14 35.41 11.83
C ILE A 510 -29.19 36.20 10.91
N GLU A 511 -28.30 37.01 11.45
CA GLU A 511 -27.32 37.75 10.65
C GLU A 511 -26.32 36.83 9.95
N ARG A 512 -25.90 35.76 10.60
CA ARG A 512 -25.03 34.76 10.03
C ARG A 512 -25.71 34.05 8.86
N LEU A 513 -26.92 33.50 9.09
CA LEU A 513 -27.71 32.83 8.07
C LEU A 513 -27.96 33.70 6.85
N ARG A 514 -28.32 34.98 7.05
CA ARG A 514 -28.52 35.92 5.94
C ARG A 514 -27.25 36.12 5.11
N ARG A 515 -26.09 36.23 5.76
CA ARG A 515 -24.79 36.34 5.04
C ARG A 515 -24.47 35.09 4.25
N GLU A 516 -24.71 33.91 4.84
CA GLU A 516 -24.44 32.64 4.20
C GLU A 516 -25.39 32.34 3.04
N ILE A 517 -26.68 32.65 3.19
CA ILE A 517 -27.69 32.62 2.12
C ILE A 517 -27.24 33.50 0.97
N SER A 518 -26.89 34.76 1.23
CA SER A 518 -26.45 35.68 0.18
C SER A 518 -25.21 35.20 -0.56
N ARG A 519 -24.25 34.58 0.14
CA ARG A 519 -23.06 33.95 -0.47
C ARG A 519 -23.45 32.76 -1.32
N THR A 520 -24.29 31.86 -0.81
CA THR A 520 -24.74 30.64 -1.52
C THR A 520 -25.57 31.00 -2.74
N GLU A 521 -26.44 32.02 -2.67
CA GLU A 521 -27.16 32.57 -3.83
C GLU A 521 -26.21 33.03 -4.93
N GLN A 522 -25.11 33.70 -4.59
CA GLN A 522 -24.10 34.11 -5.55
C GLN A 522 -23.42 32.94 -6.21
N GLU A 523 -23.09 31.86 -5.45
CA GLU A 523 -22.50 30.65 -6.01
C GLU A 523 -23.50 29.89 -6.91
N VAL A 524 -24.77 29.80 -6.52
CA VAL A 524 -25.85 29.25 -7.36
C VAL A 524 -25.99 30.03 -8.67
N ALA A 525 -26.08 31.38 -8.57
CA ALA A 525 -26.19 32.23 -9.75
C ALA A 525 -24.97 32.14 -10.66
N ARG A 526 -23.76 31.99 -10.09
CA ARG A 526 -22.52 31.79 -10.86
C ARG A 526 -22.51 30.46 -11.58
N ALA A 527 -22.90 29.36 -10.92
CA ALA A 527 -22.99 28.05 -11.53
C ALA A 527 -24.07 28.01 -12.62
N GLN A 528 -25.25 28.59 -12.36
CA GLN A 528 -26.31 28.74 -13.34
C GLN A 528 -25.87 29.56 -14.56
N GLY A 529 -25.18 30.69 -14.34
CA GLY A 529 -24.66 31.52 -15.43
C GLY A 529 -23.64 30.80 -16.32
N LYS A 530 -22.78 29.97 -15.72
CA LYS A 530 -21.85 29.12 -16.50
C LYS A 530 -22.60 28.06 -17.31
N LEU A 531 -23.55 27.37 -16.70
CA LEU A 531 -24.32 26.31 -17.35
C LEU A 531 -25.32 26.83 -18.38
N ALA A 532 -25.75 28.08 -18.28
CA ALA A 532 -26.57 28.76 -19.30
C ALA A 532 -25.74 29.28 -20.51
N ASN A 533 -24.42 29.25 -20.42
CA ASN A 533 -23.55 29.65 -21.52
C ASN A 533 -23.27 28.48 -22.47
N ASP A 534 -23.95 28.45 -23.61
CA ASP A 534 -23.79 27.40 -24.63
C ASP A 534 -22.34 27.19 -25.07
N LYS A 535 -21.54 28.26 -25.14
CA LYS A 535 -20.12 28.15 -25.49
C LYS A 535 -19.31 27.40 -24.42
N PHE A 536 -19.65 27.57 -23.16
CA PHE A 536 -19.02 26.82 -22.07
C PHE A 536 -19.45 25.35 -22.11
N VAL A 537 -20.75 25.08 -22.19
CA VAL A 537 -21.30 23.70 -22.15
C VAL A 537 -20.82 22.87 -23.34
N ASN A 538 -20.70 23.47 -24.52
CA ASN A 538 -20.32 22.77 -25.74
C ASN A 538 -18.80 22.62 -25.95
N ASN A 539 -17.98 23.46 -25.31
CA ASN A 539 -16.52 23.46 -25.54
C ASN A 539 -15.70 23.02 -24.31
N ALA A 540 -16.25 23.02 -23.11
CA ALA A 540 -15.55 22.55 -21.92
C ALA A 540 -15.54 21.01 -21.86
N PRO A 541 -14.48 20.38 -21.29
CA PRO A 541 -14.48 18.94 -21.04
C PRO A 541 -15.69 18.50 -20.23
N GLU A 542 -16.29 17.37 -20.56
CA GLU A 542 -17.51 16.84 -19.94
C GLU A 542 -17.41 16.76 -18.41
N ARG A 543 -16.22 16.39 -17.88
CA ARG A 543 -15.91 16.37 -16.44
C ARG A 543 -16.09 17.75 -15.79
N ILE A 544 -15.73 18.84 -16.46
CA ILE A 544 -15.86 20.20 -15.94
C ILE A 544 -17.33 20.64 -15.90
N VAL A 545 -18.08 20.32 -16.94
CA VAL A 545 -19.52 20.60 -17.00
C VAL A 545 -20.29 19.80 -15.95
N ALA A 546 -19.95 18.51 -15.77
CA ALA A 546 -20.50 17.68 -14.72
C ALA A 546 -20.21 18.24 -13.32
N GLY A 547 -18.98 18.68 -13.05
CA GLY A 547 -18.62 19.31 -11.79
C GLY A 547 -19.38 20.62 -11.49
N GLU A 548 -19.69 21.45 -12.51
CA GLU A 548 -20.51 22.66 -12.30
C GLU A 548 -22.01 22.31 -12.07
N ARG A 549 -22.51 21.23 -12.67
CA ARG A 549 -23.87 20.71 -12.38
C ARG A 549 -23.99 20.20 -10.95
N GLU A 550 -23.00 19.44 -10.50
CA GLU A 550 -22.94 18.93 -9.12
C GLU A 550 -22.87 20.09 -8.11
N LYS A 551 -22.01 21.11 -8.35
CA LYS A 551 -21.97 22.33 -7.53
C LYS A 551 -23.32 23.06 -7.47
N LEU A 552 -24.03 23.15 -8.59
CA LEU A 552 -25.35 23.76 -8.63
C LEU A 552 -26.36 22.99 -7.77
N ASP A 553 -26.39 21.68 -7.87
CA ASP A 553 -27.28 20.82 -7.08
C ASP A 553 -26.98 20.94 -5.58
N VAL A 554 -25.72 20.79 -5.20
CA VAL A 554 -25.27 20.92 -3.80
C VAL A 554 -25.62 22.28 -3.20
N ASN A 555 -25.26 23.37 -3.91
CA ASN A 555 -25.53 24.73 -3.40
C ASN A 555 -27.02 25.07 -3.39
N SER A 556 -27.83 24.53 -4.30
CA SER A 556 -29.27 24.73 -4.30
C SER A 556 -29.94 24.06 -3.10
N LYS A 557 -29.54 22.82 -2.77
CA LYS A 557 -29.99 22.11 -1.56
C LYS A 557 -29.55 22.80 -0.27
N LEU A 558 -28.31 23.33 -0.26
CA LEU A 558 -27.82 24.10 0.87
C LEU A 558 -28.62 25.37 1.06
N LEU A 559 -28.92 26.11 -0.02
CA LEU A 559 -29.72 27.33 0.02
C LEU A 559 -31.13 27.07 0.58
N GLU A 560 -31.78 26.01 0.15
CA GLU A 560 -33.09 25.60 0.68
C GLU A 560 -33.02 25.30 2.19
N THR A 561 -31.98 24.58 2.62
CA THR A 561 -31.77 24.24 4.02
C THR A 561 -31.52 25.47 4.88
N LEU A 562 -30.66 26.39 4.42
CA LEU A 562 -30.36 27.66 5.12
C LEU A 562 -31.58 28.55 5.21
N SER A 563 -32.37 28.64 4.13
CA SER A 563 -33.59 29.46 4.11
C SER A 563 -34.63 28.92 5.08
N ARG A 564 -34.84 27.60 5.12
CA ARG A 564 -35.74 26.98 6.09
C ARG A 564 -35.31 27.24 7.54
N ARG A 565 -33.98 27.12 7.83
CA ARG A 565 -33.45 27.45 9.17
C ARG A 565 -33.66 28.92 9.54
N LEU A 566 -33.49 29.82 8.57
CA LEU A 566 -33.74 31.24 8.81
C LEU A 566 -35.21 31.49 9.17
N ASP A 567 -36.15 30.87 8.48
CA ASP A 567 -37.60 30.99 8.74
C ASP A 567 -37.99 30.48 10.14
N GLU A 568 -37.25 29.51 10.70
CA GLU A 568 -37.46 29.02 12.07
C GLU A 568 -37.11 30.07 13.14
N TYR A 569 -36.30 31.07 12.81
CA TYR A 569 -35.80 32.07 13.76
C TYR A 569 -36.46 33.45 13.59
N ILE A 570 -37.18 33.70 12.53
CA ILE A 570 -37.91 34.97 12.28
C ILE A 570 -39.31 34.88 12.83
#